data_48a962b240556218b8dabb93c9e7e274
#
_entry.id   48a962b240556218b8dabb93c9e7e274
#
_cell.length_a   1.000
_cell.length_b   1.000
_cell.length_c   1.000
_cell.angle_alpha   90.00
_cell.angle_beta   90.00
_cell.angle_gamma   90.00
#
_symmetry.space_group_name_H-M   'P 1'
#
loop_
_entity.id
_entity.type
_entity.pdbx_description
1 polymer ?
#
loop_
_entity_poly.entity_id
_entity_poly.type
_entity_poly.pdbx_seq_one_letter_code
_entity_poly.pdbx_strand_id
1 'polypeptide(L)'
;MNHPPVRLAVTSDAGALTRLINSAYRVEAFFIVGDRIAEPEVLTRIGGDDSDFLVVDAAAAGGLSGAVYVERRGELGYFGLLSVDPDAQGTGLGRVLVEAAEGHCRAAGCRALDIDIVNLRTELPAFYAKFGFTPMGVTPFPAPGKLKQPVHLVQMRKPLD
;
A
#
# COMPACT_ATOMS: atom_id res chain seq x y z
N MET A 1 -16.98 -11.47 6.29
CA MET A 1 -15.86 -12.34 6.64
C MET A 1 -15.01 -11.71 7.72
N ASN A 2 -14.63 -12.50 8.71
CA ASN A 2 -13.80 -12.01 9.79
C ASN A 2 -12.33 -12.16 9.43
N HIS A 3 -11.57 -11.10 9.66
CA HIS A 3 -10.11 -11.10 9.50
C HIS A 3 -9.46 -10.95 10.88
N PRO A 4 -8.22 -11.45 11.07
CA PRO A 4 -7.44 -11.06 12.24
C PRO A 4 -7.32 -9.54 12.31
N PRO A 5 -7.10 -8.97 13.50
CA PRO A 5 -6.98 -7.52 13.62
C PRO A 5 -5.78 -6.99 12.84
N VAL A 6 -5.92 -5.75 12.36
CA VAL A 6 -4.81 -5.02 11.77
C VAL A 6 -3.89 -4.57 12.90
N ARG A 7 -2.58 -4.76 12.72
CA ARG A 7 -1.57 -4.36 13.69
C ARG A 7 -0.40 -3.67 13.00
N LEU A 8 0.40 -2.96 13.79
CA LEU A 8 1.66 -2.41 13.29
C LEU A 8 2.67 -3.54 13.06
N ALA A 9 3.44 -3.43 11.99
CA ALA A 9 4.53 -4.36 11.73
C ALA A 9 5.67 -4.16 12.74
N VAL A 10 6.34 -5.24 13.07
CA VAL A 10 7.58 -5.22 13.84
C VAL A 10 8.74 -5.74 12.97
N THR A 11 9.99 -5.53 13.41
CA THR A 11 11.15 -5.85 12.58
C THR A 11 11.19 -7.30 12.12
N SER A 12 10.69 -8.21 12.93
CA SER A 12 10.65 -9.64 12.57
C SER A 12 9.65 -9.94 11.45
N ASP A 13 8.77 -9.00 11.10
CA ASP A 13 7.85 -9.16 9.98
C ASP A 13 8.50 -8.89 8.62
N ALA A 14 9.70 -8.32 8.59
CA ALA A 14 10.30 -7.78 7.36
C ALA A 14 10.39 -8.82 6.23
N GLY A 15 10.81 -10.05 6.53
CA GLY A 15 10.89 -11.09 5.50
C GLY A 15 9.54 -11.46 4.91
N ALA A 16 8.55 -11.72 5.76
CA ALA A 16 7.20 -12.06 5.32
C ALA A 16 6.57 -10.90 4.56
N LEU A 17 6.79 -9.68 5.03
CA LEU A 17 6.26 -8.47 4.41
C LEU A 17 6.85 -8.25 3.01
N THR A 18 8.15 -8.43 2.86
CA THR A 18 8.82 -8.31 1.56
C THR A 18 8.26 -9.33 0.57
N ARG A 19 8.09 -10.58 1.00
CA ARG A 19 7.54 -11.64 0.14
C ARG A 19 6.09 -11.33 -0.26
N LEU A 20 5.29 -10.86 0.68
CA LEU A 20 3.88 -10.52 0.42
C LEU A 20 3.78 -9.40 -0.62
N ILE A 21 4.52 -8.31 -0.42
CA ILE A 21 4.50 -7.16 -1.34
C ILE A 21 4.91 -7.58 -2.75
N ASN A 22 6.04 -8.27 -2.86
CA ASN A 22 6.54 -8.67 -4.17
C ASN A 22 5.59 -9.65 -4.86
N SER A 23 4.96 -10.55 -4.12
CA SER A 23 3.96 -11.46 -4.66
C SER A 23 2.73 -10.71 -5.18
N ALA A 24 2.22 -9.76 -4.40
CA ALA A 24 1.04 -8.96 -4.77
C ALA A 24 1.30 -8.08 -6.00
N TYR A 25 2.53 -7.57 -6.13
CA TYR A 25 2.89 -6.64 -7.21
C TYR A 25 3.39 -7.34 -8.48
N ARG A 26 3.42 -8.67 -8.55
CA ARG A 26 3.72 -9.41 -9.78
C ARG A 26 2.76 -9.07 -10.91
N VAL A 27 1.56 -8.63 -10.60
CA VAL A 27 0.59 -8.15 -11.60
C VAL A 27 1.14 -6.98 -12.41
N GLU A 28 2.15 -6.28 -11.90
CA GLU A 28 2.79 -5.15 -12.58
C GLU A 28 4.01 -5.58 -13.43
N ALA A 29 4.32 -6.87 -13.52
CA ALA A 29 5.48 -7.37 -14.27
C ALA A 29 5.42 -7.05 -15.77
N PHE A 30 4.25 -6.72 -16.30
CA PHE A 30 4.12 -6.36 -17.72
C PHE A 30 4.70 -4.98 -18.04
N PHE A 31 4.95 -4.14 -17.03
CA PHE A 31 5.55 -2.83 -17.29
C PHE A 31 6.80 -2.53 -16.43
N ILE A 32 7.07 -3.30 -15.37
CA ILE A 32 8.22 -3.06 -14.49
C ILE A 32 9.11 -4.30 -14.40
N VAL A 33 10.42 -4.08 -14.32
CA VAL A 33 11.44 -5.13 -14.18
C VAL A 33 11.78 -5.34 -12.72
N GLY A 34 11.85 -6.60 -12.28
CA GLY A 34 12.34 -6.98 -10.97
C GLY A 34 11.33 -6.86 -9.85
N ASP A 35 11.81 -7.04 -8.63
CA ASP A 35 10.98 -6.96 -7.43
C ASP A 35 10.51 -5.55 -7.14
N ARG A 36 9.35 -5.44 -6.50
CA ARG A 36 8.76 -4.15 -6.14
C ARG A 36 9.53 -3.49 -5.01
N ILE A 37 10.04 -4.26 -4.07
CA ILE A 37 10.75 -3.75 -2.89
C ILE A 37 11.78 -4.77 -2.40
N ALA A 38 12.82 -4.29 -1.72
CA ALA A 38 13.83 -5.15 -1.09
C ALA A 38 13.67 -5.11 0.43
N GLU A 39 14.09 -6.18 1.11
CA GLU A 39 13.94 -6.29 2.56
C GLU A 39 14.61 -5.15 3.35
N PRO A 40 15.82 -4.67 3.00
CA PRO A 40 16.41 -3.52 3.69
C PRO A 40 15.54 -2.27 3.64
N GLU A 41 14.85 -2.06 2.53
CA GLU A 41 13.90 -0.94 2.38
C GLU A 41 12.70 -1.09 3.30
N VAL A 42 12.17 -2.31 3.41
CA VAL A 42 11.07 -2.62 4.33
C VAL A 42 11.48 -2.33 5.77
N LEU A 43 12.68 -2.79 6.17
CA LEU A 43 13.21 -2.56 7.51
C LEU A 43 13.32 -1.07 7.84
N THR A 44 13.77 -0.26 6.88
CA THR A 44 13.90 1.19 7.06
C THR A 44 12.54 1.86 7.35
N ARG A 45 11.47 1.32 6.79
CA ARG A 45 10.13 1.91 6.89
C ARG A 45 9.33 1.42 8.09
N ILE A 46 9.70 0.26 8.67
CA ILE A 46 9.04 -0.24 9.89
C ILE A 46 9.46 0.62 11.07
N GLY A 47 8.49 1.17 11.79
CA GLY A 47 8.76 1.96 12.99
C GLY A 47 9.56 3.23 12.74
N GLY A 48 9.49 3.80 11.53
CA GLY A 48 10.11 5.09 11.23
C GLY A 48 9.40 6.23 11.96
N ASP A 49 9.99 7.42 11.97
CA ASP A 49 9.41 8.57 12.67
C ASP A 49 8.04 8.94 12.13
N ASP A 50 7.87 8.88 10.81
CA ASP A 50 6.62 9.21 10.15
C ASP A 50 6.14 8.10 9.20
N SER A 51 6.64 6.89 9.36
CA SER A 51 6.30 5.77 8.47
C SER A 51 6.12 4.48 9.25
N ASP A 52 5.27 3.61 8.71
CA ASP A 52 5.09 2.27 9.24
C ASP A 52 4.40 1.38 8.21
N PHE A 53 4.26 0.10 8.53
CA PHE A 53 3.38 -0.82 7.82
C PHE A 53 2.30 -1.30 8.77
N LEU A 54 1.07 -1.36 8.25
CA LEU A 54 -0.04 -2.03 8.92
C LEU A 54 -0.17 -3.40 8.27
N VAL A 55 -0.28 -4.43 9.08
CA VAL A 55 -0.29 -5.82 8.60
C VAL A 55 -1.43 -6.62 9.19
N VAL A 56 -1.82 -7.68 8.50
CA VAL A 56 -2.81 -8.65 8.96
C VAL A 56 -2.17 -10.03 8.89
N ASP A 57 -2.19 -10.76 10.00
CA ASP A 57 -1.61 -12.09 10.07
C ASP A 57 -2.40 -13.08 9.20
N ALA A 58 -1.67 -14.03 8.60
CA ALA A 58 -2.29 -15.13 7.89
C ALA A 58 -2.73 -16.21 8.88
N ALA A 59 -3.60 -17.12 8.43
CA ALA A 59 -4.00 -18.28 9.24
C ALA A 59 -2.80 -19.19 9.54
N ALA A 60 -1.84 -19.29 8.61
CA ALA A 60 -0.62 -20.06 8.81
C ALA A 60 0.39 -19.24 9.63
N ALA A 61 1.05 -19.88 10.59
CA ALA A 61 2.01 -19.22 11.47
C ALA A 61 3.15 -18.58 10.68
N GLY A 62 3.52 -17.36 11.05
CA GLY A 62 4.64 -16.63 10.46
C GLY A 62 4.34 -15.95 9.14
N GLY A 63 3.13 -16.10 8.59
CA GLY A 63 2.74 -15.47 7.34
C GLY A 63 1.89 -14.23 7.55
N LEU A 64 1.76 -13.45 6.48
CA LEU A 64 0.89 -12.26 6.43
C LEU A 64 -0.10 -12.43 5.28
N SER A 65 -1.37 -12.08 5.53
CA SER A 65 -2.39 -12.12 4.48
C SER A 65 -2.57 -10.76 3.81
N GLY A 66 -2.16 -9.68 4.45
CA GLY A 66 -2.27 -8.35 3.87
C GLY A 66 -1.38 -7.34 4.55
N ALA A 67 -1.12 -6.25 3.85
CA ALA A 67 -0.31 -5.15 4.36
C ALA A 67 -0.59 -3.86 3.60
N VAL A 68 -0.29 -2.74 4.25
CA VAL A 68 -0.31 -1.42 3.62
C VAL A 68 0.75 -0.54 4.29
N TYR A 69 1.49 0.21 3.46
CA TYR A 69 2.44 1.20 3.93
C TYR A 69 1.71 2.51 4.23
N VAL A 70 2.03 3.13 5.35
CA VAL A 70 1.47 4.43 5.74
C VAL A 70 2.59 5.41 6.07
N GLU A 71 2.37 6.68 5.72
CA GLU A 71 3.37 7.72 5.93
C GLU A 71 2.67 9.05 6.23
N ARG A 72 3.22 9.82 7.15
CA ARG A 72 2.75 11.17 7.41
C ARG A 72 3.71 12.17 6.78
N ARG A 73 3.18 13.09 5.99
CA ARG A 73 3.92 14.18 5.33
C ARG A 73 3.30 15.50 5.77
N GLY A 74 3.67 15.99 6.98
CA GLY A 74 3.04 17.15 7.58
C GLY A 74 1.58 16.86 7.90
N GLU A 75 0.67 17.62 7.34
CA GLU A 75 -0.77 17.44 7.51
C GLU A 75 -1.39 16.46 6.53
N LEU A 76 -0.57 15.90 5.63
CA LEU A 76 -1.03 14.92 4.65
C LEU A 76 -0.61 13.52 5.08
N GLY A 77 -1.54 12.58 4.97
CA GLY A 77 -1.24 11.16 5.05
C GLY A 77 -1.00 10.61 3.65
N TYR A 78 -0.24 9.56 3.58
CA TYR A 78 0.00 8.82 2.35
C TYR A 78 -0.06 7.34 2.67
N PHE A 79 -0.68 6.55 1.79
CA PHE A 79 -0.48 5.12 1.86
C PHE A 79 -0.11 4.57 0.48
N GLY A 80 0.57 3.44 0.50
CA GLY A 80 0.99 2.77 -0.70
C GLY A 80 1.28 1.31 -0.42
N LEU A 81 1.77 0.60 -1.43
CA LEU A 81 2.14 -0.80 -1.30
C LEU A 81 1.03 -1.67 -0.71
N LEU A 82 -0.23 -1.33 -1.02
CA LEU A 82 -1.37 -2.14 -0.59
C LEU A 82 -1.23 -3.54 -1.19
N SER A 83 -1.15 -4.53 -0.33
CA SER A 83 -0.85 -5.90 -0.74
C SER A 83 -1.79 -6.87 -0.05
N VAL A 84 -2.38 -7.76 -0.84
CA VAL A 84 -3.25 -8.84 -0.33
C VAL A 84 -2.73 -10.15 -0.91
N ASP A 85 -2.51 -11.14 -0.05
CA ASP A 85 -2.09 -12.46 -0.49
C ASP A 85 -3.12 -13.00 -1.52
N PRO A 86 -2.67 -13.59 -2.64
CA PRO A 86 -3.60 -14.13 -3.63
C PRO A 86 -4.66 -15.07 -3.04
N ASP A 87 -4.30 -15.84 -2.01
CA ASP A 87 -5.24 -16.74 -1.36
C ASP A 87 -6.30 -16.01 -0.50
N ALA A 88 -6.06 -14.75 -0.17
CA ALA A 88 -6.97 -13.92 0.63
C ALA A 88 -7.74 -12.90 -0.21
N GLN A 89 -7.54 -12.87 -1.52
CA GLN A 89 -8.26 -11.95 -2.41
C GLN A 89 -9.75 -12.33 -2.48
N GLY A 90 -10.60 -11.32 -2.67
CA GLY A 90 -12.04 -11.50 -2.70
C GLY A 90 -12.69 -11.63 -1.33
N THR A 91 -11.93 -11.41 -0.24
CA THR A 91 -12.43 -11.55 1.14
C THR A 91 -12.77 -10.21 1.81
N GLY A 92 -12.58 -9.08 1.10
CA GLY A 92 -12.77 -7.74 1.66
C GLY A 92 -11.56 -7.22 2.41
N LEU A 93 -10.43 -7.92 2.38
CA LEU A 93 -9.23 -7.53 3.11
C LEU A 93 -8.63 -6.21 2.60
N GLY A 94 -8.70 -5.96 1.29
CA GLY A 94 -8.26 -4.68 0.72
C GLY A 94 -8.99 -3.50 1.33
N ARG A 95 -10.31 -3.60 1.49
CA ARG A 95 -11.11 -2.57 2.16
C ARG A 95 -10.68 -2.38 3.60
N VAL A 96 -10.48 -3.48 4.33
CA VAL A 96 -10.04 -3.42 5.73
C VAL A 96 -8.73 -2.64 5.85
N LEU A 97 -7.78 -2.90 4.95
CA LEU A 97 -6.48 -2.23 4.96
C LEU A 97 -6.57 -0.75 4.58
N VAL A 98 -7.39 -0.40 3.59
CA VAL A 98 -7.61 1.01 3.23
C VAL A 98 -8.22 1.77 4.40
N GLU A 99 -9.23 1.20 5.05
CA GLU A 99 -9.88 1.82 6.20
C GLU A 99 -8.91 1.94 7.39
N ALA A 100 -8.04 0.95 7.59
CA ALA A 100 -7.03 1.00 8.63
C ALA A 100 -5.99 2.11 8.37
N ALA A 101 -5.56 2.26 7.11
CA ALA A 101 -4.64 3.33 6.72
C ALA A 101 -5.27 4.70 6.96
N GLU A 102 -6.53 4.86 6.60
CA GLU A 102 -7.27 6.11 6.83
C GLU A 102 -7.36 6.40 8.32
N GLY A 103 -7.74 5.42 9.13
CA GLY A 103 -7.85 5.60 10.59
C GLY A 103 -6.50 5.95 11.23
N HIS A 104 -5.43 5.32 10.78
CA HIS A 104 -4.08 5.58 11.27
C HIS A 104 -3.66 7.03 10.98
N CYS A 105 -3.86 7.49 9.75
CA CYS A 105 -3.50 8.85 9.36
C CYS A 105 -4.39 9.89 10.04
N ARG A 106 -5.69 9.59 10.19
CA ARG A 106 -6.60 10.48 10.90
C ARG A 106 -6.17 10.63 12.37
N ALA A 107 -5.81 9.55 13.03
CA ALA A 107 -5.34 9.58 14.42
C ALA A 107 -4.03 10.35 14.55
N ALA A 108 -3.21 10.41 13.51
CA ALA A 108 -1.97 11.18 13.48
C ALA A 108 -2.19 12.66 13.17
N GLY A 109 -3.44 13.10 12.97
CA GLY A 109 -3.77 14.50 12.71
C GLY A 109 -3.75 14.90 11.24
N CYS A 110 -3.69 13.94 10.33
CA CYS A 110 -3.69 14.25 8.90
C CYS A 110 -5.07 14.74 8.45
N ARG A 111 -5.08 15.73 7.55
CA ARG A 111 -6.30 16.34 7.02
C ARG A 111 -6.74 15.76 5.70
N ALA A 112 -5.85 15.08 5.01
CA ALA A 112 -6.14 14.42 3.75
C ALA A 112 -5.25 13.19 3.62
N LEU A 113 -5.67 12.27 2.76
CA LEU A 113 -4.95 11.03 2.49
C LEU A 113 -4.69 10.96 0.99
N ASP A 114 -3.42 10.82 0.63
CA ASP A 114 -2.97 10.75 -0.75
C ASP A 114 -2.52 9.34 -1.11
N ILE A 115 -2.73 8.98 -2.38
CA ILE A 115 -2.22 7.76 -2.97
C ILE A 115 -1.68 8.07 -4.37
N ASP A 116 -0.75 7.23 -4.83
CA ASP A 116 -0.25 7.25 -6.20
C ASP A 116 -0.58 5.91 -6.85
N ILE A 117 -1.20 5.95 -8.01
CA ILE A 117 -1.51 4.73 -8.76
C ILE A 117 -0.91 4.80 -10.15
N VAL A 118 -0.48 3.65 -10.64
CA VAL A 118 0.10 3.54 -11.99
C VAL A 118 -1.01 3.63 -13.02
N ASN A 119 -0.83 4.47 -14.03
CA ASN A 119 -1.85 4.68 -15.06
C ASN A 119 -2.23 3.41 -15.83
N LEU A 120 -1.33 2.44 -15.92
CA LEU A 120 -1.60 1.17 -16.60
C LEU A 120 -2.48 0.20 -15.80
N ARG A 121 -2.65 0.46 -14.50
CA ARG A 121 -3.56 -0.29 -13.64
C ARG A 121 -4.95 0.35 -13.73
N THR A 122 -5.63 0.13 -14.83
CA THR A 122 -6.88 0.82 -15.18
C THR A 122 -8.05 0.49 -14.27
N GLU A 123 -7.96 -0.57 -13.47
CA GLU A 123 -8.98 -0.94 -12.49
C GLU A 123 -8.90 -0.11 -11.19
N LEU A 124 -7.75 0.51 -10.90
CA LEU A 124 -7.53 1.15 -9.61
C LEU A 124 -8.30 2.45 -9.38
N PRO A 125 -8.48 3.34 -10.38
CA PRO A 125 -9.26 4.56 -10.14
C PRO A 125 -10.67 4.29 -9.62
N ALA A 126 -11.38 3.33 -10.21
CA ALA A 126 -12.72 2.97 -9.76
C ALA A 126 -12.70 2.33 -8.37
N PHE A 127 -11.70 1.49 -8.08
CA PHE A 127 -11.54 0.88 -6.78
C PHE A 127 -11.40 1.94 -5.68
N TYR A 128 -10.50 2.91 -5.88
CA TYR A 128 -10.27 3.95 -4.87
C TYR A 128 -11.37 5.01 -4.83
N ALA A 129 -12.06 5.25 -5.94
CA ALA A 129 -13.21 6.16 -5.95
C ALA A 129 -14.31 5.71 -4.99
N LYS A 130 -14.47 4.40 -4.79
CA LYS A 130 -15.44 3.85 -3.83
C LYS A 130 -15.14 4.28 -2.40
N PHE A 131 -13.90 4.61 -2.08
CA PHE A 131 -13.49 5.07 -0.76
C PHE A 131 -13.49 6.59 -0.62
N GLY A 132 -13.84 7.31 -1.68
CA GLY A 132 -13.91 8.77 -1.67
C GLY A 132 -12.68 9.48 -2.23
N PHE A 133 -11.76 8.75 -2.87
CA PHE A 133 -10.60 9.36 -3.51
C PHE A 133 -10.96 9.96 -4.86
N THR A 134 -10.39 11.12 -5.17
CA THR A 134 -10.57 11.79 -6.47
C THR A 134 -9.21 12.11 -7.08
N PRO A 135 -9.10 12.10 -8.42
CA PRO A 135 -7.85 12.44 -9.08
C PRO A 135 -7.42 13.88 -8.81
N MET A 136 -6.11 14.08 -8.58
CA MET A 136 -5.54 15.40 -8.30
C MET A 136 -4.52 15.85 -9.33
N GLY A 137 -3.86 14.92 -10.01
CA GLY A 137 -2.84 15.25 -10.97
C GLY A 137 -2.03 14.03 -11.39
N VAL A 138 -0.96 14.27 -12.12
CA VAL A 138 -0.07 13.21 -12.58
C VAL A 138 1.37 13.57 -12.22
N THR A 139 2.20 12.54 -11.99
CA THR A 139 3.63 12.71 -11.75
C THR A 139 4.41 11.63 -12.52
N PRO A 140 5.69 11.88 -12.82
CA PRO A 140 6.53 10.87 -13.45
C PRO A 140 6.72 9.66 -12.53
N PHE A 141 6.90 8.48 -13.14
CA PHE A 141 7.26 7.29 -12.38
C PHE A 141 8.67 7.47 -11.80
N PRO A 142 8.88 7.19 -10.49
CA PRO A 142 10.14 7.53 -9.81
C PRO A 142 11.35 6.69 -10.20
N ALA A 143 11.15 5.55 -10.90
CA ALA A 143 12.24 4.67 -11.30
C ALA A 143 12.15 4.35 -12.79
N PRO A 144 12.37 5.34 -13.67
CA PRO A 144 12.18 5.14 -15.11
C PRO A 144 13.08 4.06 -15.72
N GLY A 145 14.24 3.80 -15.13
CA GLY A 145 15.15 2.74 -15.61
C GLY A 145 14.62 1.33 -15.43
N LYS A 146 13.58 1.14 -14.64
CA LYS A 146 12.95 -0.18 -14.43
C LYS A 146 11.74 -0.41 -15.33
N LEU A 147 11.37 0.55 -16.16
CA LEU A 147 10.17 0.46 -16.97
C LEU A 147 10.40 -0.30 -18.27
N LYS A 148 9.45 -1.18 -18.60
CA LYS A 148 9.40 -1.87 -19.90
C LYS A 148 8.62 -1.07 -20.94
N GLN A 149 7.83 -0.10 -20.51
CA GLN A 149 7.01 0.75 -21.35
C GLN A 149 6.72 2.07 -20.62
N PRO A 150 6.25 3.12 -21.31
CA PRO A 150 5.95 4.40 -20.64
C PRO A 150 4.88 4.26 -19.58
N VAL A 151 5.14 4.83 -18.42
CA VAL A 151 4.25 4.80 -17.26
C VAL A 151 4.33 6.14 -16.53
N HIS A 152 3.21 6.60 -16.01
CA HIS A 152 3.16 7.73 -15.08
C HIS A 152 2.26 7.39 -13.89
N LEU A 153 2.36 8.17 -12.83
CA LEU A 153 1.52 8.01 -11.66
C LEU A 153 0.35 9.00 -11.72
N VAL A 154 -0.81 8.51 -11.33
CA VAL A 154 -1.98 9.35 -11.11
C VAL A 154 -2.11 9.53 -9.59
N GLN A 155 -2.09 10.79 -9.15
CA GLN A 155 -2.29 11.11 -7.73
C GLN A 155 -3.77 11.23 -7.44
N MET A 156 -4.20 10.60 -6.35
CA MET A 156 -5.59 10.71 -5.87
C MET A 156 -5.56 11.15 -4.42
N ARG A 157 -6.60 11.85 -4.01
CA ARG A 157 -6.72 12.40 -2.65
C ARG A 157 -8.12 12.21 -2.10
N LYS A 158 -8.18 11.95 -0.79
CA LYS A 158 -9.42 11.94 -0.03
C LYS A 158 -9.27 12.89 1.15
N PRO A 159 -10.18 13.87 1.34
CA PRO A 159 -10.19 14.68 2.56
C PRO A 159 -10.52 13.81 3.77
N LEU A 160 -9.86 14.10 4.90
CA LEU A 160 -10.14 13.45 6.18
C LEU A 160 -10.76 14.48 7.13
N ASP A 161 -11.81 14.08 7.79
CA ASP A 161 -12.52 14.94 8.75
C ASP A 161 -11.90 14.86 10.15
#